data_77c879605165ad2975a01769df78227e
#
_entry.id   77c879605165ad2975a01769df78227e
#
_cell.length_a   1.000
_cell.length_b   1.000
_cell.length_c   1.000
_cell.angle_alpha   90.00
_cell.angle_beta   90.00
_cell.angle_gamma   90.00
#
_symmetry.space_group_name_H-M   'P 1'
#
loop_
_entity.id
_entity.type
_entity.pdbx_description
1 polymer ?
#
loop_
_entity_poly.entity_id
_entity_poly.type
_entity_poly.pdbx_seq_one_letter_code
_entity_poly.pdbx_strand_id
1 'polypeptide(L)'
;MATIDMRSLGEYIREQREAAEVSLRQLARSSGVSNPYLSQVERGLKKPSAEILGQIAGALRISAETLYVRAGLLEPRAGSAAVTDAIAADDTISERQRQVLLEIYA
;
A
#
# COMPACT_ATOMS: atom_id res chain seq x y z
N MET A 1 12.28 9.50 -13.99
CA MET A 1 11.52 8.30 -14.35
C MET A 1 11.59 7.27 -13.23
N ALA A 2 10.45 6.81 -12.79
CA ALA A 2 10.42 5.86 -11.69
C ALA A 2 10.78 4.46 -12.19
N THR A 3 11.91 3.96 -11.77
CA THR A 3 12.28 2.57 -12.01
C THR A 3 11.65 1.73 -10.91
N ILE A 4 10.94 0.68 -11.27
CA ILE A 4 10.36 -0.22 -10.28
C ILE A 4 11.51 -0.92 -9.56
N ASP A 5 11.64 -0.64 -8.27
CA ASP A 5 12.63 -1.30 -7.44
C ASP A 5 11.94 -2.34 -6.56
N MET A 6 11.86 -3.56 -7.09
CA MET A 6 11.19 -4.66 -6.39
C MET A 6 11.93 -5.08 -5.12
N ARG A 7 13.24 -4.81 -5.07
CA ARG A 7 14.00 -5.06 -3.86
C ARG A 7 13.58 -4.08 -2.76
N SER A 8 13.41 -2.82 -3.10
CA SER A 8 12.96 -1.81 -2.16
C SER A 8 11.55 -2.11 -1.65
N LEU A 9 10.66 -2.53 -2.55
CA LEU A 9 9.31 -2.95 -2.17
C LEU A 9 9.35 -4.12 -1.20
N GLY A 10 10.13 -5.15 -1.53
CA GLY A 10 10.25 -6.35 -0.69
C GLY A 10 10.83 -6.03 0.68
N GLU A 11 11.86 -5.20 0.73
CA GLU A 11 12.47 -4.76 1.98
C GLU A 11 11.47 -3.99 2.83
N TYR A 12 10.68 -3.12 2.21
CA TYR A 12 9.68 -2.35 2.94
C TYR A 12 8.62 -3.26 3.55
N ILE A 13 8.12 -4.22 2.78
CA ILE A 13 7.13 -5.18 3.29
C ILE A 13 7.71 -5.96 4.46
N ARG A 14 8.95 -6.41 4.33
CA ARG A 14 9.63 -7.14 5.40
C ARG A 14 9.79 -6.28 6.65
N GLU A 15 10.20 -5.02 6.49
CA GLU A 15 10.35 -4.10 7.61
C GLU A 15 9.02 -3.90 8.34
N GLN A 16 7.93 -3.72 7.59
CA GLN A 16 6.61 -3.54 8.18
C GLN A 16 6.16 -4.82 8.90
N ARG A 17 6.45 -5.97 8.31
CA ARG A 17 6.11 -7.25 8.91
C ARG A 17 6.88 -7.45 10.23
N GLU A 18 8.17 -7.17 10.22
CA GLU A 18 9.01 -7.32 11.41
C GLU A 18 8.60 -6.31 12.48
N ALA A 19 8.27 -5.09 12.10
CA ALA A 19 7.81 -4.08 13.05
C ALA A 19 6.50 -4.49 13.72
N ALA A 20 5.66 -5.21 13.01
CA ALA A 20 4.40 -5.74 13.55
C ALA A 20 4.59 -7.06 14.32
N GLU A 21 5.82 -7.57 14.35
CA GLU A 21 6.15 -8.84 14.98
C GLU A 21 5.35 -10.01 14.40
N VAL A 22 5.17 -10.00 13.08
CA VAL A 22 4.42 -11.00 12.34
C VAL A 22 5.40 -11.87 11.55
N SER A 23 5.27 -13.18 11.68
CA SER A 23 6.09 -14.10 10.90
C SER A 23 5.58 -14.14 9.46
N LEU A 24 6.44 -14.63 8.54
CA LEU A 24 6.03 -14.79 7.16
C LEU A 24 4.82 -15.72 7.03
N ARG A 25 4.80 -16.79 7.83
CA ARG A 25 3.69 -17.74 7.86
C ARG A 25 2.39 -17.05 8.33
N GLN A 26 2.48 -16.23 9.35
CA GLN A 26 1.33 -15.49 9.85
C GLN A 26 0.80 -14.52 8.80
N LEU A 27 1.71 -13.83 8.10
CA LEU A 27 1.31 -12.92 7.04
C LEU A 27 0.64 -13.68 5.89
N ALA A 28 1.20 -14.83 5.51
CA ALA A 28 0.59 -15.68 4.49
C ALA A 28 -0.84 -16.04 4.87
N ARG A 29 -1.04 -16.45 6.12
CA ARG A 29 -2.36 -16.84 6.62
C ARG A 29 -3.35 -15.69 6.61
N SER A 30 -2.94 -14.53 7.10
CA SER A 30 -3.85 -13.39 7.22
C SER A 30 -4.09 -12.67 5.90
N SER A 31 -3.16 -12.73 4.96
CA SER A 31 -3.31 -12.08 3.65
C SER A 31 -3.95 -12.99 2.61
N GLY A 32 -3.99 -14.29 2.85
CA GLY A 32 -4.46 -15.25 1.86
C GLY A 32 -3.47 -15.50 0.72
N VAL A 33 -2.21 -15.07 0.90
CA VAL A 33 -1.15 -15.22 -0.11
C VAL A 33 -0.20 -16.32 0.36
N SER A 34 0.26 -17.16 -0.56
CA SER A 34 1.10 -18.29 -0.17
C SER A 34 2.43 -17.85 0.43
N ASN A 35 2.92 -18.61 1.40
CA ASN A 35 4.20 -18.34 2.05
C ASN A 35 5.38 -18.31 1.06
N PRO A 36 5.54 -19.29 0.15
CA PRO A 36 6.63 -19.23 -0.82
C PRO A 36 6.56 -17.95 -1.71
N TYR A 37 5.36 -17.54 -2.10
CA TYR A 37 5.20 -16.34 -2.91
C TYR A 37 5.62 -15.10 -2.13
N LEU A 38 5.16 -14.96 -0.87
CA LEU A 38 5.55 -13.84 -0.02
C LEU A 38 7.06 -13.78 0.18
N SER A 39 7.70 -14.93 0.38
CA SER A 39 9.15 -14.99 0.50
C SER A 39 9.83 -14.44 -0.76
N GLN A 40 9.32 -14.78 -1.93
CA GLN A 40 9.87 -14.29 -3.19
C GLN A 40 9.65 -12.79 -3.35
N VAL A 41 8.50 -12.27 -2.92
CA VAL A 41 8.21 -10.84 -2.96
C VAL A 41 9.17 -10.08 -2.04
N GLU A 42 9.38 -10.57 -0.82
CA GLU A 42 10.29 -9.92 0.13
C GLU A 42 11.74 -9.90 -0.37
N ARG A 43 12.13 -10.90 -1.15
CA ARG A 43 13.47 -10.96 -1.73
C ARG A 43 13.61 -10.20 -3.05
N GLY A 44 12.52 -9.60 -3.52
CA GLY A 44 12.54 -8.85 -4.77
C GLY A 44 12.51 -9.69 -6.03
N LEU A 45 12.14 -10.97 -5.91
CA LEU A 45 12.14 -11.92 -7.03
C LEU A 45 10.81 -11.96 -7.79
N LYS A 46 9.74 -11.46 -7.19
CA LYS A 46 8.41 -11.43 -7.79
C LYS A 46 7.78 -10.07 -7.60
N LYS A 47 7.12 -9.58 -8.65
CA LYS A 47 6.34 -8.35 -8.58
C LYS A 47 4.88 -8.72 -8.31
N PRO A 48 4.33 -8.38 -7.14
CA PRO A 48 2.93 -8.70 -6.86
C PRO A 48 1.99 -7.78 -7.63
N SER A 49 0.80 -8.27 -7.91
CA SER A 49 -0.27 -7.47 -8.51
C SER A 49 -0.79 -6.45 -7.49
N ALA A 50 -1.54 -5.45 -7.98
CA ALA A 50 -2.19 -4.48 -7.11
C ALA A 50 -3.12 -5.17 -6.10
N GLU A 51 -3.83 -6.20 -6.54
CA GLU A 51 -4.72 -6.96 -5.68
C GLU A 51 -3.96 -7.63 -4.53
N ILE A 52 -2.85 -8.28 -4.84
CA ILE A 52 -2.02 -8.95 -3.83
C ILE A 52 -1.42 -7.92 -2.88
N LEU A 53 -0.95 -6.78 -3.39
CA LEU A 53 -0.44 -5.71 -2.54
C LEU A 53 -1.52 -5.20 -1.58
N GLY A 54 -2.76 -5.08 -2.05
CA GLY A 54 -3.88 -4.71 -1.19
C GLY A 54 -4.12 -5.71 -0.08
N GLN A 55 -4.01 -7.00 -0.39
CA GLN A 55 -4.15 -8.07 0.60
C GLN A 55 -3.05 -8.02 1.65
N ILE A 56 -1.81 -7.80 1.21
CA ILE A 56 -0.66 -7.67 2.13
C ILE A 56 -0.85 -6.43 3.03
N ALA A 57 -1.20 -5.31 2.43
CA ALA A 57 -1.39 -4.06 3.17
C ALA A 57 -2.49 -4.21 4.23
N GLY A 58 -3.60 -4.83 3.85
CA GLY A 58 -4.70 -5.07 4.79
C GLY A 58 -4.28 -5.94 5.97
N ALA A 59 -3.51 -7.00 5.69
CA ALA A 59 -3.04 -7.91 6.72
C ALA A 59 -2.05 -7.24 7.67
N LEU A 60 -1.21 -6.34 7.16
CA LEU A 60 -0.23 -5.61 7.96
C LEU A 60 -0.81 -4.32 8.55
N ARG A 61 -2.03 -3.95 8.17
CA ARG A 61 -2.69 -2.71 8.61
C ARG A 61 -1.87 -1.47 8.25
N ILE A 62 -1.35 -1.47 7.02
CA ILE A 62 -0.60 -0.34 6.48
C ILE A 62 -1.31 0.19 5.24
N SER A 63 -0.90 1.37 4.77
CA SER A 63 -1.50 1.99 3.60
C SER A 63 -1.19 1.20 2.34
N ALA A 64 -2.22 0.78 1.61
CA ALA A 64 -2.06 0.15 0.31
C ALA A 64 -1.42 1.12 -0.68
N GLU A 65 -1.73 2.41 -0.58
CA GLU A 65 -1.16 3.44 -1.44
C GLU A 65 0.37 3.45 -1.35
N THR A 66 0.92 3.34 -0.14
CA THR A 66 2.37 3.29 0.04
C THR A 66 2.97 2.12 -0.72
N LEU A 67 2.33 0.94 -0.67
CA LEU A 67 2.82 -0.21 -1.41
C LEU A 67 2.69 -0.02 -2.92
N TYR A 68 1.60 0.61 -3.37
CA TYR A 68 1.41 0.89 -4.79
C TYR A 68 2.48 1.85 -5.31
N VAL A 69 2.81 2.90 -4.54
CA VAL A 69 3.85 3.84 -4.92
C VAL A 69 5.20 3.12 -5.04
N ARG A 70 5.54 2.30 -4.06
CA ARG A 70 6.82 1.58 -4.06
C ARG A 70 6.89 0.53 -5.16
N ALA A 71 5.74 0.00 -5.58
CA ALA A 71 5.68 -0.95 -6.68
C ALA A 71 5.64 -0.27 -8.05
N GLY A 72 5.61 1.07 -8.09
CA GLY A 72 5.55 1.82 -9.34
C GLY A 72 4.18 1.86 -9.98
N LEU A 73 3.13 1.53 -9.24
CA LEU A 73 1.75 1.53 -9.73
C LEU A 73 1.08 2.90 -9.58
N LEU A 74 1.57 3.73 -8.67
CA LEU A 74 1.07 5.09 -8.44
C LEU A 74 2.25 6.05 -8.34
N GLU A 75 2.01 7.30 -8.69
CA GLU A 75 3.02 8.34 -8.54
C GLU A 75 3.02 8.84 -7.09
N PRO A 76 4.21 9.01 -6.47
CA PRO A 76 4.30 9.52 -5.12
C PRO A 76 3.71 10.91 -5.03
N ARG A 77 2.95 11.20 -3.98
CA ARG A 77 2.41 12.53 -3.64
C ARG A 77 1.41 13.10 -4.61
N ALA A 78 1.67 13.02 -5.95
CA ALA A 78 0.78 13.58 -6.94
C ALA A 78 -0.64 13.01 -6.80
N GLY A 79 -0.75 11.70 -6.61
CA GLY A 79 -2.04 11.04 -6.42
C GLY A 79 -2.73 11.51 -5.15
N SER A 80 -2.00 11.60 -4.05
CA SER A 80 -2.56 12.01 -2.77
C SER A 80 -3.01 13.47 -2.80
N ALA A 81 -2.18 14.35 -3.37
CA ALA A 81 -2.53 15.77 -3.51
C ALA A 81 -3.74 15.95 -4.41
N ALA A 82 -3.81 15.22 -5.52
CA ALA A 82 -4.92 15.30 -6.45
C ALA A 82 -6.24 14.85 -5.81
N VAL A 83 -6.20 13.80 -4.98
CA VAL A 83 -7.39 13.33 -4.27
C VAL A 83 -7.86 14.38 -3.27
N THR A 84 -6.95 14.98 -2.51
CA THR A 84 -7.28 16.02 -1.55
C THR A 84 -7.89 17.24 -2.25
N ASP A 85 -7.30 17.67 -3.37
CA ASP A 85 -7.80 18.80 -4.13
C ASP A 85 -9.18 18.50 -4.73
N ALA A 86 -9.38 17.30 -5.25
CA ALA A 86 -10.66 16.89 -5.81
C ALA A 86 -11.75 16.88 -4.75
N ILE A 87 -11.45 16.40 -3.54
CA ILE A 87 -12.41 16.40 -2.44
C ILE A 87 -12.77 17.83 -2.04
N ALA A 88 -11.77 18.73 -1.95
CA ALA A 88 -11.99 20.11 -1.56
C ALA A 88 -12.82 20.86 -2.60
N ALA A 89 -12.70 20.50 -3.88
CA ALA A 89 -13.39 21.16 -4.98
C ALA A 89 -14.75 20.52 -5.34
N ASP A 90 -15.09 19.40 -4.73
CA ASP A 90 -16.30 18.66 -5.08
C ASP A 90 -17.54 19.26 -4.43
N ASP A 91 -18.43 19.83 -5.26
CA ASP A 91 -19.66 20.46 -4.81
C ASP A 91 -20.78 19.45 -4.57
N THR A 92 -20.57 18.16 -4.91
CA THR A 92 -21.60 17.14 -4.75
C THR A 92 -21.62 16.54 -3.35
N ILE A 93 -20.62 16.82 -2.53
CA ILE A 93 -20.56 16.33 -1.15
C ILE A 93 -20.87 17.46 -0.17
N SER A 94 -21.42 17.11 0.98
CA SER A 94 -21.70 18.08 2.03
C SER A 94 -20.39 18.57 2.66
N GLU A 95 -20.45 19.72 3.32
CA GLU A 95 -19.29 20.26 4.03
C GLU A 95 -18.76 19.28 5.07
N ARG A 96 -19.66 18.61 5.78
CA ARG A 96 -19.27 17.62 6.77
C ARG A 96 -18.58 16.42 6.13
N GLN A 97 -19.10 15.95 4.99
CA GLN A 97 -18.47 14.87 4.25
C GLN A 97 -17.10 15.27 3.74
N ARG A 98 -16.98 16.50 3.25
CA ARG A 98 -15.72 17.05 2.79
C ARG A 98 -14.69 17.08 3.92
N GLN A 99 -15.08 17.54 5.09
CA GLN A 99 -14.22 17.60 6.27
C GLN A 99 -13.70 16.22 6.65
N VAL A 100 -14.60 15.24 6.72
CA VAL A 100 -14.23 13.87 7.07
C VAL A 100 -13.25 13.29 6.07
N LEU A 101 -13.51 13.46 4.77
CA LEU A 101 -12.62 12.95 3.73
C LEU A 101 -11.25 13.63 3.76
N LEU A 102 -11.21 14.94 4.00
CA LEU A 102 -9.95 15.67 4.09
C LEU A 102 -9.14 15.22 5.31
N GLU A 103 -9.78 14.90 6.42
CA GLU A 103 -9.12 14.38 7.60
C GLU A 103 -8.45 13.03 7.32
N ILE A 104 -9.08 12.18 6.53
CA ILE A 104 -8.52 10.88 6.15
C ILE A 104 -7.24 11.07 5.33
N TYR A 105 -7.19 12.09 4.46
CA TYR A 105 -6.07 12.34 3.57
C TYR A 105 -5.09 13.41 4.10
N ALA A 106 -5.35 13.94 5.27
CA ALA A 106 -4.49 14.98 5.85
C ALA A 106 -3.16 14.40 6.47
#